data_ed8504d0cb8cc0ecf247910539c86ba5
#
_entry.id   ed8504d0cb8cc0ecf247910539c86ba5
#
_cell.length_a   1.000
_cell.length_b   1.000
_cell.length_c   1.000
_cell.angle_alpha   90.00
_cell.angle_beta   90.00
_cell.angle_gamma   90.00
#
_symmetry.space_group_name_H-M   'P 1'
#
loop_
_entity.id
_entity.type
_entity.pdbx_description
1 polymer ?
#
loop_
_entity_poly.entity_id
_entity_poly.type
_entity_poly.pdbx_seq_one_letter_code
_entity_poly.pdbx_strand_id
1 'polypeptide(L)'
;MRTPHLVSTYCIETGGSSFGMSFMGQSSSYSDDKILRLVTKVYSLLTSISGLPTVETTLEIRKRLRMSSIDFWYSIGSTYTYLTVLRLPKIAVANGIEISWRPFNVRDVMVEQKNIPFSNKPVKSAYMWRDIERRSRMYGLEPKIPAPYPLSGLVLANQIAILGKEEGWIEAYTQATYRRWFEKGEPAGEEPNISGSLTEVGQDVDRVMGLATSQEIVSMLDKETIEAKALGVFGSPSFVVSGEVFWGDDRLEDAVSWALRGSLAPI
;
A
#
# COMPACT_ATOMS: atom_id res chain seq x y z
N MET A 1 2.50 -33.02 8.21
CA MET A 1 2.78 -31.98 7.22
C MET A 1 3.59 -30.88 7.90
N ARG A 2 4.79 -30.59 7.44
CA ARG A 2 5.67 -29.58 8.08
C ARG A 2 5.35 -28.22 7.46
N THR A 3 4.98 -27.24 8.27
CA THR A 3 4.83 -25.84 7.87
C THR A 3 6.19 -25.27 7.45
N PRO A 4 6.26 -24.49 6.37
CA PRO A 4 7.50 -23.84 5.97
C PRO A 4 7.88 -22.75 6.98
N HIS A 5 9.12 -22.78 7.46
CA HIS A 5 9.70 -21.72 8.28
C HIS A 5 10.08 -20.54 7.37
N LEU A 6 9.53 -19.36 7.66
CA LEU A 6 10.00 -18.12 7.04
C LEU A 6 11.41 -17.82 7.59
N VAL A 7 12.38 -17.75 6.68
CA VAL A 7 13.74 -17.29 6.97
C VAL A 7 13.84 -15.84 6.50
N SER A 8 13.95 -14.90 7.42
CA SER A 8 14.27 -13.52 7.07
C SER A 8 15.80 -13.36 7.07
N THR A 9 16.38 -13.08 5.91
CA THR A 9 17.81 -12.82 5.75
C THR A 9 18.03 -11.33 5.58
N TYR A 10 18.80 -10.72 6.47
CA TYR A 10 19.27 -9.34 6.34
C TYR A 10 20.71 -9.35 5.89
N CYS A 11 21.01 -8.66 4.78
CA CYS A 11 22.37 -8.43 4.30
C CYS A 11 22.83 -7.04 4.74
N ILE A 12 23.97 -6.97 5.38
CA ILE A 12 24.67 -5.70 5.67
C ILE A 12 25.90 -5.66 4.76
N GLU A 13 25.92 -4.68 3.84
CA GLU A 13 27.09 -4.42 2.99
C GLU A 13 27.97 -3.37 3.66
N THR A 14 29.22 -3.71 3.91
CA THR A 14 30.26 -2.79 4.35
C THR A 14 31.45 -2.91 3.40
N GLY A 15 31.73 -1.89 2.62
CA GLY A 15 33.00 -1.66 1.91
C GLY A 15 33.75 -2.91 1.40
N GLY A 16 33.09 -3.76 0.59
CA GLY A 16 33.74 -4.89 -0.08
C GLY A 16 33.59 -6.27 0.61
N SER A 17 32.89 -6.37 1.72
CA SER A 17 32.57 -7.66 2.37
C SER A 17 31.11 -7.68 2.80
N SER A 18 30.36 -8.72 2.39
CA SER A 18 28.98 -8.91 2.82
C SER A 18 28.95 -9.96 3.95
N PHE A 19 28.29 -9.60 5.06
CA PHE A 19 27.99 -10.54 6.15
C PHE A 19 26.50 -10.77 6.20
N GLY A 20 26.05 -12.01 6.02
CA GLY A 20 24.68 -12.42 6.16
C GLY A 20 24.43 -12.98 7.57
N MET A 21 23.45 -12.46 8.30
CA MET A 21 22.93 -13.08 9.50
C MET A 21 21.55 -13.66 9.23
N SER A 22 21.41 -14.98 9.42
CA SER A 22 20.12 -15.67 9.32
C SER A 22 19.60 -15.96 10.71
N PHE A 23 18.37 -15.56 11.00
CA PHE A 23 17.69 -15.94 12.23
C PHE A 23 16.53 -16.89 11.93
N MET A 24 16.50 -18.05 12.58
CA MET A 24 15.31 -18.89 12.66
C MET A 24 14.53 -18.48 13.90
N GLY A 25 13.31 -17.98 13.71
CA GLY A 25 12.41 -17.61 14.80
C GLY A 25 10.99 -18.05 14.51
N GLN A 26 10.36 -18.72 15.47
CA GLN A 26 8.91 -18.88 15.50
C GLN A 26 8.28 -17.51 15.74
N SER A 27 7.21 -17.21 15.01
CA SER A 27 6.44 -15.98 15.16
C SER A 27 5.85 -15.87 16.57
N SER A 28 6.44 -15.07 17.41
CA SER A 28 5.82 -14.47 18.58
C SER A 28 6.45 -13.11 18.82
N SER A 29 5.63 -12.07 18.71
CA SER A 29 5.77 -10.68 19.18
C SER A 29 7.12 -10.29 19.83
N TYR A 30 8.19 -10.28 19.06
CA TYR A 30 9.36 -9.51 19.43
C TYR A 30 9.06 -8.05 19.06
N SER A 31 8.90 -7.18 20.06
CA SER A 31 8.72 -5.75 19.81
C SER A 31 9.94 -5.22 19.06
N ASP A 32 9.71 -4.36 18.04
CA ASP A 32 10.75 -3.72 17.23
C ASP A 32 11.88 -3.12 18.04
N ASP A 33 11.60 -2.73 19.28
CA ASP A 33 12.57 -2.20 20.24
C ASP A 33 13.61 -3.22 20.70
N LYS A 34 13.27 -4.52 20.79
CA LYS A 34 14.22 -5.58 21.15
C LYS A 34 15.15 -5.95 20.00
N ILE A 35 14.61 -6.01 18.78
CA ILE A 35 15.41 -6.26 17.56
C ILE A 35 16.38 -5.09 17.37
N LEU A 36 15.90 -3.85 17.51
CA LEU A 36 16.70 -2.66 17.37
C LEU A 36 17.84 -2.58 18.42
N ARG A 37 17.56 -2.93 19.68
CA ARG A 37 18.58 -3.02 20.74
C ARG A 37 19.65 -4.07 20.44
N LEU A 38 19.25 -5.21 19.86
CA LEU A 38 20.18 -6.27 19.49
C LEU A 38 21.07 -5.83 18.31
N VAL A 39 20.48 -5.25 17.27
CA VAL A 39 21.21 -4.72 16.10
C VAL A 39 22.18 -3.63 16.54
N THR A 40 21.75 -2.68 17.38
CA THR A 40 22.61 -1.61 17.90
C THR A 40 23.78 -2.15 18.72
N LYS A 41 23.53 -3.19 19.53
CA LYS A 41 24.57 -3.82 20.38
C LYS A 41 25.61 -4.59 19.56
N VAL A 42 25.17 -5.29 18.52
CA VAL A 42 26.05 -6.00 17.58
C VAL A 42 26.88 -5.02 16.75
N TYR A 43 26.27 -3.94 16.30
CA TYR A 43 26.97 -2.88 15.54
C TYR A 43 28.00 -2.16 16.40
N SER A 44 27.68 -1.82 17.65
CA SER A 44 28.63 -1.22 18.61
C SER A 44 29.82 -2.14 18.93
N LEU A 45 29.60 -3.46 18.98
CA LEU A 45 30.69 -4.43 19.17
C LEU A 45 31.59 -4.53 17.92
N LEU A 46 30.99 -4.54 16.71
CA LEU A 46 31.74 -4.63 15.46
C LEU A 46 32.59 -3.39 15.20
N THR A 47 32.09 -2.19 15.52
CA THR A 47 32.83 -0.93 15.37
C THR A 47 33.97 -0.77 16.37
N SER A 48 33.84 -1.32 17.57
CA SER A 48 34.94 -1.33 18.57
C SER A 48 36.11 -2.23 18.19
N ILE A 49 35.87 -3.24 17.32
CA ILE A 49 36.88 -4.22 16.90
C ILE A 49 37.59 -3.84 15.59
N SER A 50 36.91 -3.08 14.70
CA SER A 50 37.34 -2.91 13.29
C SER A 50 37.81 -1.51 12.90
N GLY A 51 37.78 -0.50 13.80
CA GLY A 51 38.20 0.88 13.48
C GLY A 51 37.39 1.55 12.34
N LEU A 52 36.19 1.07 12.05
CA LEU A 52 35.31 1.60 11.04
C LEU A 52 34.74 2.99 11.43
N PRO A 53 34.46 3.88 10.45
CA PRO A 53 34.02 5.23 10.74
C PRO A 53 32.70 5.27 11.52
N THR A 54 32.63 6.28 12.36
CA THR A 54 31.59 6.62 13.34
C THR A 54 30.19 6.08 13.09
N VAL A 55 29.73 5.35 14.10
CA VAL A 55 28.42 4.76 14.30
C VAL A 55 27.28 5.64 13.84
N GLU A 56 26.52 5.18 12.85
CA GLU A 56 25.14 5.63 12.66
C GLU A 56 24.43 5.54 14.02
N THR A 57 24.00 6.64 14.57
CA THR A 57 23.38 6.66 15.91
C THR A 57 22.10 5.80 15.86
N THR A 58 21.69 5.24 16.99
CA THR A 58 20.41 4.50 17.12
C THR A 58 19.24 5.32 16.53
N LEU A 59 19.36 6.65 16.56
CA LEU A 59 18.38 7.57 15.99
C LEU A 59 18.40 7.54 14.46
N GLU A 60 19.57 7.49 13.82
CA GLU A 60 19.72 7.40 12.36
C GLU A 60 19.24 6.03 11.84
N ILE A 61 19.55 4.94 12.55
CA ILE A 61 19.03 3.60 12.24
C ILE A 61 17.51 3.58 12.37
N ARG A 62 16.95 4.16 13.44
CA ARG A 62 15.49 4.30 13.62
C ARG A 62 14.85 5.16 12.52
N LYS A 63 15.50 6.25 12.12
CA LYS A 63 15.04 7.13 11.05
C LYS A 63 15.07 6.39 9.71
N ARG A 64 16.15 5.65 9.42
CA ARG A 64 16.29 4.84 8.20
C ARG A 64 15.29 3.69 8.12
N LEU A 65 15.05 2.97 9.23
CA LEU A 65 14.02 1.92 9.31
C LEU A 65 12.60 2.48 9.16
N ARG A 66 12.30 3.69 9.72
CA ARG A 66 11.02 4.38 9.51
C ARG A 66 10.84 4.93 8.10
N MET A 67 11.93 5.32 7.42
CA MET A 67 11.88 5.86 6.06
C MET A 67 11.71 4.77 4.99
N SER A 68 11.93 3.52 5.34
CA SER A 68 11.73 2.39 4.40
C SER A 68 10.32 1.83 4.39
N SER A 69 9.35 2.49 4.99
CA SER A 69 7.94 2.13 4.94
C SER A 69 7.09 3.25 4.32
N ILE A 70 6.06 2.86 3.58
CA ILE A 70 5.09 3.77 2.96
C ILE A 70 3.69 3.34 3.36
N ASP A 71 2.90 4.24 3.94
CA ASP A 71 1.47 4.05 4.10
C ASP A 71 0.77 4.39 2.78
N PHE A 72 0.23 3.39 2.12
CA PHE A 72 -0.51 3.54 0.87
C PHE A 72 -2.00 3.72 1.15
N TRP A 73 -2.45 4.97 1.15
CA TRP A 73 -3.84 5.36 1.34
C TRP A 73 -4.60 5.32 0.02
N TYR A 74 -5.60 4.46 -0.07
CA TYR A 74 -6.34 4.27 -1.30
C TYR A 74 -7.82 4.00 -1.05
N SER A 75 -8.62 4.19 -2.08
CA SER A 75 -10.05 3.85 -2.06
C SER A 75 -10.39 3.10 -3.35
N ILE A 76 -10.98 1.92 -3.21
CA ILE A 76 -11.59 1.21 -4.33
C ILE A 76 -12.79 2.04 -4.79
N GLY A 77 -12.62 2.74 -5.91
CA GLY A 77 -13.51 3.78 -6.43
C GLY A 77 -12.73 4.91 -7.10
N SER A 78 -11.43 5.02 -6.81
CA SER A 78 -10.54 5.94 -7.50
C SER A 78 -9.96 5.29 -8.76
N THR A 79 -10.15 5.94 -9.89
CA THR A 79 -9.74 5.43 -11.20
C THR A 79 -8.22 5.43 -11.38
N TYR A 80 -7.51 6.46 -10.93
CA TYR A 80 -6.04 6.52 -11.01
C TYR A 80 -5.34 5.49 -10.10
N THR A 81 -6.01 5.06 -9.05
CA THR A 81 -5.49 4.03 -8.13
C THR A 81 -5.26 2.67 -8.83
N TYR A 82 -5.98 2.38 -9.93
CA TYR A 82 -5.71 1.22 -10.79
C TYR A 82 -4.24 1.12 -11.19
N LEU A 83 -3.67 2.21 -11.67
CA LEU A 83 -2.28 2.28 -12.12
C LEU A 83 -1.31 1.96 -10.99
N THR A 84 -1.57 2.53 -9.81
CA THR A 84 -0.74 2.33 -8.61
C THR A 84 -0.81 0.91 -8.10
N VAL A 85 -2.01 0.37 -7.89
CA VAL A 85 -2.24 -0.96 -7.29
C VAL A 85 -1.51 -2.06 -8.06
N LEU A 86 -1.47 -1.97 -9.39
CA LEU A 86 -0.82 -3.00 -10.22
C LEU A 86 0.69 -2.82 -10.36
N ARG A 87 1.26 -1.68 -9.96
CA ARG A 87 2.71 -1.41 -10.01
C ARG A 87 3.38 -1.52 -8.64
N LEU A 88 2.66 -1.10 -7.60
CA LEU A 88 3.19 -0.89 -6.25
C LEU A 88 3.94 -2.09 -5.68
N PRO A 89 3.42 -3.33 -5.73
CA PRO A 89 4.13 -4.47 -5.14
C PRO A 89 5.50 -4.73 -5.79
N LYS A 90 5.57 -4.62 -7.11
CA LYS A 90 6.84 -4.80 -7.84
C LYS A 90 7.84 -3.70 -7.48
N ILE A 91 7.39 -2.46 -7.36
CA ILE A 91 8.21 -1.32 -6.98
C ILE A 91 8.69 -1.46 -5.53
N ALA A 92 7.81 -1.88 -4.62
CA ALA A 92 8.13 -2.10 -3.21
C ALA A 92 9.23 -3.16 -3.04
N VAL A 93 9.06 -4.32 -3.68
CA VAL A 93 10.06 -5.41 -3.67
C VAL A 93 11.39 -4.95 -4.25
N ALA A 94 11.38 -4.26 -5.40
CA ALA A 94 12.60 -3.79 -6.07
C ALA A 94 13.40 -2.78 -5.24
N ASN A 95 12.72 -2.06 -4.33
CA ASN A 95 13.34 -1.01 -3.49
C ASN A 95 13.48 -1.41 -2.02
N GLY A 96 13.05 -2.61 -1.62
CA GLY A 96 13.09 -3.08 -0.23
C GLY A 96 12.24 -2.23 0.72
N ILE A 97 11.08 -1.76 0.23
CA ILE A 97 10.14 -0.91 0.99
C ILE A 97 8.96 -1.74 1.44
N GLU A 98 8.57 -1.58 2.70
CA GLU A 98 7.35 -2.13 3.24
C GLU A 98 6.16 -1.23 2.91
N ILE A 99 5.04 -1.82 2.45
CA ILE A 99 3.81 -1.09 2.14
C ILE A 99 2.73 -1.45 3.13
N SER A 100 2.23 -0.43 3.81
CA SER A 100 1.05 -0.50 4.66
C SER A 100 -0.18 -0.14 3.83
N TRP A 101 -1.00 -1.11 3.48
CA TRP A 101 -2.22 -0.87 2.69
C TRP A 101 -3.31 -0.29 3.57
N ARG A 102 -3.75 0.94 3.29
CA ARG A 102 -4.68 1.73 4.09
C ARG A 102 -5.94 2.10 3.29
N PRO A 103 -6.95 1.21 3.20
CA PRO A 103 -8.19 1.53 2.51
C PRO A 103 -9.02 2.54 3.31
N PHE A 104 -9.57 3.56 2.65
CA PHE A 104 -10.41 4.58 3.27
C PHE A 104 -11.57 4.99 2.37
N ASN A 105 -12.60 5.63 2.90
CA ASN A 105 -13.72 6.14 2.12
C ASN A 105 -13.39 7.54 1.56
N VAL A 106 -12.79 7.59 0.39
CA VAL A 106 -12.44 8.87 -0.26
C VAL A 106 -13.67 9.72 -0.58
N ARG A 107 -14.85 9.11 -0.76
CA ARG A 107 -16.07 9.85 -1.08
C ARG A 107 -16.49 10.77 0.06
N ASP A 108 -16.39 10.32 1.31
CA ASP A 108 -16.70 11.14 2.48
C ASP A 108 -15.78 12.36 2.56
N VAL A 109 -14.49 12.16 2.29
CA VAL A 109 -13.51 13.26 2.22
C VAL A 109 -13.87 14.25 1.12
N MET A 110 -14.21 13.77 -0.08
CA MET A 110 -14.58 14.62 -1.22
C MET A 110 -15.88 15.39 -0.99
N VAL A 111 -16.87 14.78 -0.35
CA VAL A 111 -18.15 15.42 -0.02
C VAL A 111 -17.93 16.53 1.01
N GLU A 112 -17.17 16.25 2.07
CA GLU A 112 -16.85 17.24 3.11
C GLU A 112 -16.09 18.44 2.52
N GLN A 113 -15.16 18.20 1.60
CA GLN A 113 -14.41 19.25 0.91
C GLN A 113 -15.20 19.93 -0.23
N LYS A 114 -16.44 19.52 -0.49
CA LYS A 114 -17.27 19.99 -1.60
C LYS A 114 -16.56 19.85 -2.98
N ASN A 115 -15.71 18.86 -3.11
CA ASN A 115 -14.90 18.60 -4.30
C ASN A 115 -15.08 17.18 -4.83
N ILE A 116 -16.17 16.94 -5.57
CA ILE A 116 -16.34 15.70 -6.32
C ILE A 116 -15.67 15.88 -7.69
N PRO A 117 -14.57 15.17 -8.00
CA PRO A 117 -13.65 15.54 -9.08
C PRO A 117 -14.27 15.51 -10.48
N PHE A 118 -15.14 14.53 -10.76
CA PHE A 118 -15.63 14.26 -12.12
C PHE A 118 -17.14 14.43 -12.29
N SER A 119 -17.88 14.65 -11.19
CA SER A 119 -19.33 14.87 -11.27
C SER A 119 -19.63 16.13 -12.07
N ASN A 120 -20.47 15.99 -13.09
CA ASN A 120 -20.86 17.09 -14.00
C ASN A 120 -19.69 17.83 -14.70
N LYS A 121 -18.55 17.11 -14.90
CA LYS A 121 -17.35 17.66 -15.55
C LYS A 121 -16.93 16.78 -16.75
N PRO A 122 -17.70 16.75 -17.86
CA PRO A 122 -17.49 15.80 -18.96
C PRO A 122 -16.10 15.93 -19.61
N VAL A 123 -15.60 17.15 -19.79
CA VAL A 123 -14.27 17.39 -20.37
C VAL A 123 -13.18 16.81 -19.47
N LYS A 124 -13.29 17.02 -18.16
CA LYS A 124 -12.33 16.47 -17.18
C LYS A 124 -12.40 14.94 -17.12
N SER A 125 -13.59 14.36 -17.21
CA SER A 125 -13.79 12.91 -17.25
C SER A 125 -13.18 12.29 -18.52
N ALA A 126 -13.38 12.92 -19.68
CA ALA A 126 -12.78 12.47 -20.93
C ALA A 126 -11.24 12.53 -20.88
N TYR A 127 -10.67 13.60 -20.29
CA TYR A 127 -9.24 13.69 -20.07
C TYR A 127 -8.73 12.58 -19.15
N MET A 128 -9.41 12.33 -18.02
CA MET A 128 -9.05 11.27 -17.07
C MET A 128 -8.94 9.90 -17.77
N TRP A 129 -9.94 9.52 -18.55
CA TRP A 129 -9.94 8.25 -19.27
C TRP A 129 -8.79 8.16 -20.27
N ARG A 130 -8.57 9.24 -21.02
CA ARG A 130 -7.46 9.29 -21.99
C ARG A 130 -6.10 9.24 -21.31
N ASP A 131 -5.96 9.87 -20.15
CA ASP A 131 -4.72 9.85 -19.39
C ASP A 131 -4.43 8.48 -18.78
N ILE A 132 -5.44 7.83 -18.19
CA ILE A 132 -5.32 6.45 -17.70
C ILE A 132 -4.91 5.50 -18.84
N GLU A 133 -5.53 5.62 -20.02
CA GLU A 133 -5.16 4.80 -21.18
C GLU A 133 -3.69 4.97 -21.57
N ARG A 134 -3.19 6.22 -21.65
CA ARG A 134 -1.79 6.51 -21.98
C ARG A 134 -0.82 5.93 -20.95
N ARG A 135 -1.11 6.16 -19.65
CA ARG A 135 -0.28 5.65 -18.57
C ARG A 135 -0.31 4.13 -18.47
N SER A 136 -1.47 3.51 -18.66
CA SER A 136 -1.60 2.06 -18.69
C SER A 136 -0.70 1.45 -19.75
N ARG A 137 -0.68 1.99 -20.98
CA ARG A 137 0.22 1.53 -22.03
C ARG A 137 1.69 1.65 -21.66
N MET A 138 2.07 2.76 -21.01
CA MET A 138 3.44 2.97 -20.53
C MET A 138 3.83 1.92 -19.47
N TYR A 139 2.88 1.47 -18.66
CA TYR A 139 3.10 0.49 -17.59
C TYR A 139 2.85 -0.97 -18.05
N GLY A 140 2.50 -1.20 -19.32
CA GLY A 140 2.20 -2.54 -19.83
C GLY A 140 0.87 -3.10 -19.33
N LEU A 141 -0.10 -2.23 -19.01
CA LEU A 141 -1.44 -2.59 -18.57
C LEU A 141 -2.44 -2.40 -19.72
N GLU A 142 -3.48 -3.23 -19.78
CA GLU A 142 -4.46 -3.26 -20.86
C GLU A 142 -5.90 -3.07 -20.36
N PRO A 143 -6.26 -1.86 -19.88
CA PRO A 143 -7.62 -1.59 -19.41
C PRO A 143 -8.62 -1.47 -20.56
N LYS A 144 -9.87 -1.86 -20.29
CA LYS A 144 -11.03 -1.49 -21.12
C LYS A 144 -11.53 -0.11 -20.70
N ILE A 145 -11.33 0.88 -21.54
CA ILE A 145 -11.68 2.27 -21.28
C ILE A 145 -12.88 2.70 -22.15
N PRO A 146 -13.88 3.38 -21.55
CA PRO A 146 -14.03 3.69 -20.12
C PRO A 146 -14.41 2.45 -19.29
N ALA A 147 -13.82 2.31 -18.13
CA ALA A 147 -14.29 1.33 -17.16
C ALA A 147 -15.61 1.80 -16.51
N PRO A 148 -16.43 0.89 -15.94
CA PRO A 148 -17.65 1.26 -15.23
C PRO A 148 -17.38 2.33 -14.16
N TYR A 149 -18.05 3.49 -14.23
CA TYR A 149 -17.84 4.62 -13.32
C TYR A 149 -19.03 5.59 -13.38
N PRO A 150 -19.50 6.18 -12.27
CA PRO A 150 -19.05 5.94 -10.89
C PRO A 150 -19.45 4.57 -10.35
N LEU A 151 -18.75 4.10 -9.32
CA LEU A 151 -19.10 2.84 -8.63
C LEU A 151 -20.19 3.09 -7.57
N SER A 152 -21.24 2.27 -7.57
CA SER A 152 -22.26 2.24 -6.51
C SER A 152 -21.77 1.47 -5.29
N GLY A 153 -21.05 0.36 -5.48
CA GLY A 153 -20.56 -0.55 -4.45
C GLY A 153 -19.23 -0.16 -3.79
N LEU A 154 -18.74 1.09 -3.97
CA LEU A 154 -17.41 1.46 -3.48
C LEU A 154 -17.22 1.27 -1.95
N VAL A 155 -18.27 1.50 -1.14
CA VAL A 155 -18.18 1.36 0.32
C VAL A 155 -17.95 -0.10 0.67
N LEU A 156 -18.77 -1.00 0.11
CA LEU A 156 -18.64 -2.45 0.32
C LEU A 156 -17.27 -2.97 -0.13
N ALA A 157 -16.77 -2.54 -1.29
CA ALA A 157 -15.45 -2.93 -1.77
C ALA A 157 -14.34 -2.53 -0.79
N ASN A 158 -14.43 -1.34 -0.18
CA ASN A 158 -13.46 -0.90 0.82
C ASN A 158 -13.65 -1.60 2.18
N GLN A 159 -14.88 -1.97 2.57
CA GLN A 159 -15.13 -2.80 3.75
C GLN A 159 -14.50 -4.20 3.60
N ILE A 160 -14.63 -4.82 2.43
CA ILE A 160 -13.97 -6.10 2.12
C ILE A 160 -12.44 -5.92 2.19
N ALA A 161 -11.91 -4.80 1.70
CA ALA A 161 -10.48 -4.51 1.80
C ALA A 161 -10.01 -4.33 3.26
N ILE A 162 -10.83 -3.72 4.14
CA ILE A 162 -10.55 -3.66 5.59
C ILE A 162 -10.47 -5.07 6.19
N LEU A 163 -11.44 -5.93 5.90
CA LEU A 163 -11.38 -7.34 6.37
C LEU A 163 -10.12 -8.03 5.85
N GLY A 164 -9.78 -7.81 4.58
CA GLY A 164 -8.55 -8.32 3.96
C GLY A 164 -7.28 -7.82 4.63
N LYS A 165 -7.28 -6.60 5.18
CA LYS A 165 -6.18 -6.05 5.96
C LYS A 165 -5.99 -6.82 7.26
N GLU A 166 -7.07 -7.06 7.99
CA GLU A 166 -7.02 -7.81 9.26
C GLU A 166 -6.60 -9.27 9.07
N GLU A 167 -7.01 -9.88 7.97
CA GLU A 167 -6.75 -11.28 7.68
C GLU A 167 -5.52 -11.52 6.77
N GLY A 168 -4.84 -10.46 6.29
CA GLY A 168 -3.57 -10.56 5.56
C GLY A 168 -3.68 -10.85 4.06
N TRP A 169 -4.83 -10.63 3.43
CA TRP A 169 -5.05 -10.85 1.98
C TRP A 169 -5.46 -9.58 1.21
N ILE A 170 -5.32 -8.39 1.84
CA ILE A 170 -5.74 -7.11 1.28
C ILE A 170 -5.09 -6.80 -0.07
N GLU A 171 -3.79 -7.03 -0.22
CA GLU A 171 -3.06 -6.74 -1.45
C GLU A 171 -3.61 -7.57 -2.62
N ALA A 172 -3.74 -8.87 -2.43
CA ALA A 172 -4.23 -9.78 -3.45
C ALA A 172 -5.67 -9.45 -3.87
N TYR A 173 -6.56 -9.19 -2.90
CA TYR A 173 -7.93 -8.78 -3.16
C TYR A 173 -8.02 -7.46 -3.92
N THR A 174 -7.25 -6.46 -3.50
CA THR A 174 -7.26 -5.15 -4.15
C THR A 174 -6.80 -5.26 -5.59
N GLN A 175 -5.73 -6.02 -5.87
CA GLN A 175 -5.27 -6.26 -7.24
C GLN A 175 -6.32 -7.00 -8.08
N ALA A 176 -6.92 -8.09 -7.57
CA ALA A 176 -7.93 -8.86 -8.27
C ALA A 176 -9.15 -7.97 -8.61
N THR A 177 -9.63 -7.19 -7.64
CA THR A 177 -10.76 -6.26 -7.81
C THR A 177 -10.49 -5.22 -8.88
N TYR A 178 -9.31 -4.59 -8.89
CA TYR A 178 -8.95 -3.60 -9.89
C TYR A 178 -8.74 -4.19 -11.29
N ARG A 179 -8.15 -5.40 -11.42
CA ARG A 179 -8.06 -6.10 -12.72
C ARG A 179 -9.45 -6.40 -13.26
N ARG A 180 -10.35 -6.92 -12.44
CA ARG A 180 -11.73 -7.19 -12.87
C ARG A 180 -12.45 -5.92 -13.28
N TRP A 181 -12.31 -4.85 -12.51
CA TRP A 181 -12.94 -3.58 -12.82
C TRP A 181 -12.44 -3.00 -14.15
N PHE A 182 -11.12 -2.88 -14.32
CA PHE A 182 -10.54 -2.22 -15.48
C PHE A 182 -10.32 -3.13 -16.69
N GLU A 183 -9.97 -4.39 -16.50
CA GLU A 183 -9.60 -5.28 -17.61
C GLU A 183 -10.78 -6.14 -18.07
N LYS A 184 -11.74 -6.45 -17.16
CA LYS A 184 -12.94 -7.21 -17.52
C LYS A 184 -14.18 -6.35 -17.67
N GLY A 185 -14.22 -5.13 -17.08
CA GLY A 185 -15.36 -4.25 -17.07
C GLY A 185 -16.41 -4.63 -16.02
N GLU A 186 -16.00 -5.32 -14.96
CA GLU A 186 -16.83 -5.75 -13.84
C GLU A 186 -16.76 -4.69 -12.73
N PRO A 187 -17.85 -3.96 -12.39
CA PRO A 187 -17.81 -2.87 -11.41
C PRO A 187 -17.33 -3.37 -10.04
N ALA A 188 -16.35 -2.70 -9.43
CA ALA A 188 -15.90 -3.07 -8.11
C ALA A 188 -16.98 -2.82 -7.03
N GLY A 189 -17.12 -3.77 -6.10
CA GLY A 189 -18.15 -3.73 -5.07
C GLY A 189 -19.52 -4.23 -5.53
N GLU A 190 -19.61 -4.80 -6.73
CA GLU A 190 -20.81 -5.43 -7.29
C GLU A 190 -20.46 -6.82 -7.83
N GLU A 191 -21.49 -7.65 -8.09
CA GLU A 191 -21.30 -8.92 -8.79
C GLU A 191 -21.10 -8.66 -10.30
N PRO A 192 -20.27 -9.45 -11.01
CA PRO A 192 -19.53 -10.62 -10.52
C PRO A 192 -18.12 -10.29 -9.97
N ASN A 193 -17.76 -9.01 -9.81
CA ASN A 193 -16.43 -8.61 -9.33
C ASN A 193 -16.14 -9.14 -7.92
N ILE A 194 -17.11 -9.02 -6.98
CA ILE A 194 -16.94 -9.45 -5.59
C ILE A 194 -16.61 -10.93 -5.53
N SER A 195 -17.53 -11.78 -6.01
CA SER A 195 -17.37 -13.24 -5.95
C SER A 195 -16.11 -13.69 -6.70
N GLY A 196 -15.87 -13.10 -7.87
CA GLY A 196 -14.70 -13.42 -8.66
C GLY A 196 -13.37 -13.01 -7.99
N SER A 197 -13.30 -11.85 -7.38
CA SER A 197 -12.08 -11.39 -6.68
C SER A 197 -11.81 -12.22 -5.43
N LEU A 198 -12.85 -12.50 -4.63
CA LEU A 198 -12.71 -13.30 -3.41
C LEU A 198 -12.31 -14.75 -3.72
N THR A 199 -12.92 -15.35 -4.73
CA THR A 199 -12.55 -16.72 -5.18
C THR A 199 -11.10 -16.77 -5.66
N GLU A 200 -10.66 -15.77 -6.43
CA GLU A 200 -9.29 -15.69 -6.95
C GLU A 200 -8.25 -15.66 -5.83
N VAL A 201 -8.59 -15.05 -4.69
CA VAL A 201 -7.69 -14.97 -3.53
C VAL A 201 -7.97 -16.04 -2.47
N GLY A 202 -8.77 -17.06 -2.81
CA GLY A 202 -9.02 -18.22 -1.96
C GLY A 202 -9.92 -17.96 -0.76
N GLN A 203 -10.78 -16.92 -0.82
CA GLN A 203 -11.70 -16.59 0.26
C GLN A 203 -13.11 -17.14 0.00
N ASP A 204 -13.78 -17.54 1.06
CA ASP A 204 -15.19 -17.93 1.04
C ASP A 204 -16.06 -16.68 0.90
N VAL A 205 -16.84 -16.60 -0.18
CA VAL A 205 -17.62 -15.41 -0.55
C VAL A 205 -18.70 -15.12 0.49
N ASP A 206 -19.46 -16.14 0.91
CA ASP A 206 -20.59 -15.95 1.85
C ASP A 206 -20.08 -15.50 3.21
N ARG A 207 -18.98 -16.09 3.69
CA ARG A 207 -18.32 -15.70 4.93
C ARG A 207 -17.86 -14.23 4.89
N VAL A 208 -17.14 -13.87 3.83
CA VAL A 208 -16.60 -12.51 3.69
C VAL A 208 -17.72 -11.48 3.58
N MET A 209 -18.77 -11.76 2.80
CA MET A 209 -19.91 -10.86 2.66
C MET A 209 -20.67 -10.66 3.98
N GLY A 210 -20.81 -11.73 4.78
CA GLY A 210 -21.40 -11.63 6.11
C GLY A 210 -20.58 -10.77 7.08
N LEU A 211 -19.24 -10.90 7.05
CA LEU A 211 -18.33 -10.16 7.92
C LEU A 211 -18.12 -8.72 7.46
N ALA A 212 -17.97 -8.48 6.16
CA ALA A 212 -17.66 -7.16 5.61
C ALA A 212 -18.72 -6.09 5.94
N THR A 213 -19.97 -6.51 6.15
CA THR A 213 -21.09 -5.63 6.53
C THR A 213 -21.32 -5.55 8.05
N SER A 214 -20.48 -6.19 8.86
CA SER A 214 -20.57 -6.12 10.32
C SER A 214 -20.26 -4.71 10.83
N GLN A 215 -20.84 -4.36 11.98
CA GLN A 215 -20.59 -3.07 12.63
C GLN A 215 -19.10 -2.85 12.96
N GLU A 216 -18.38 -3.92 13.21
CA GLU A 216 -16.94 -3.87 13.48
C GLU A 216 -16.17 -3.38 12.25
N ILE A 217 -16.36 -4.02 11.08
CA ILE A 217 -15.67 -3.64 9.83
C ILE A 217 -16.10 -2.25 9.36
N VAL A 218 -17.39 -1.90 9.49
CA VAL A 218 -17.88 -0.53 9.21
C VAL A 218 -17.12 0.48 10.07
N SER A 219 -17.04 0.25 11.38
CA SER A 219 -16.33 1.15 12.30
C SER A 219 -14.83 1.23 12.03
N MET A 220 -14.21 0.16 11.53
CA MET A 220 -12.80 0.16 11.14
C MET A 220 -12.56 1.02 9.89
N LEU A 221 -13.43 0.94 8.88
CA LEU A 221 -13.35 1.80 7.69
C LEU A 221 -13.53 3.28 8.06
N ASP A 222 -14.45 3.57 8.98
CA ASP A 222 -14.66 4.94 9.50
C ASP A 222 -13.40 5.45 10.20
N LYS A 223 -12.77 4.63 11.05
CA LYS A 223 -11.51 5.00 11.73
C LYS A 223 -10.38 5.28 10.74
N GLU A 224 -10.18 4.42 9.73
CA GLU A 224 -9.20 4.66 8.67
C GLU A 224 -9.50 5.98 7.92
N THR A 225 -10.78 6.27 7.67
CA THR A 225 -11.18 7.51 6.99
C THR A 225 -10.91 8.74 7.86
N ILE A 226 -11.16 8.67 9.17
CA ILE A 226 -10.84 9.74 10.13
C ILE A 226 -9.32 9.96 10.19
N GLU A 227 -8.54 8.88 10.26
CA GLU A 227 -7.07 8.95 10.30
C GLU A 227 -6.51 9.56 9.00
N ALA A 228 -7.01 9.15 7.84
CA ALA A 228 -6.66 9.76 6.56
C ALA A 228 -6.84 11.28 6.57
N LYS A 229 -7.99 11.75 7.05
CA LYS A 229 -8.28 13.20 7.19
C LYS A 229 -7.31 13.88 8.15
N ALA A 230 -7.02 13.27 9.30
CA ALA A 230 -6.10 13.82 10.29
C ALA A 230 -4.66 13.97 9.77
N LEU A 231 -4.24 13.07 8.87
CA LEU A 231 -2.95 13.11 8.18
C LEU A 231 -2.92 14.10 6.99
N GLY A 232 -4.06 14.70 6.64
CA GLY A 232 -4.16 15.58 5.47
C GLY A 232 -4.30 14.83 4.14
N VAL A 233 -4.66 13.54 4.16
CA VAL A 233 -4.97 12.77 2.94
C VAL A 233 -6.33 13.21 2.42
N PHE A 234 -6.36 13.78 1.22
CA PHE A 234 -7.57 14.35 0.62
C PHE A 234 -8.01 13.68 -0.67
N GLY A 235 -7.27 12.69 -1.14
CA GLY A 235 -7.54 11.99 -2.41
C GLY A 235 -6.92 10.61 -2.47
N SER A 236 -7.18 9.87 -3.53
CA SER A 236 -6.70 8.51 -3.75
C SER A 236 -6.18 8.36 -5.20
N PRO A 237 -5.01 7.76 -5.43
CA PRO A 237 -4.07 7.23 -4.42
C PRO A 237 -3.31 8.32 -3.68
N SER A 238 -2.90 8.07 -2.44
CA SER A 238 -1.96 8.89 -1.68
C SER A 238 -0.97 8.01 -0.95
N PHE A 239 0.23 8.53 -0.73
CA PHE A 239 1.29 7.87 0.01
C PHE A 239 1.69 8.77 1.16
N VAL A 240 1.85 8.22 2.36
CA VAL A 240 2.34 8.95 3.51
C VAL A 240 3.67 8.36 3.93
N VAL A 241 4.69 9.19 3.98
CA VAL A 241 6.06 8.82 4.35
C VAL A 241 6.55 9.78 5.41
N SER A 242 6.78 9.30 6.61
CA SER A 242 7.26 10.12 7.73
C SER A 242 6.42 11.39 7.98
N GLY A 243 5.11 11.30 7.74
CA GLY A 243 4.17 12.42 7.90
C GLY A 243 4.01 13.32 6.66
N GLU A 244 4.79 13.13 5.61
CA GLU A 244 4.66 13.84 4.33
C GLU A 244 3.68 13.12 3.41
N VAL A 245 2.76 13.87 2.78
CA VAL A 245 1.72 13.34 1.88
C VAL A 245 2.10 13.54 0.42
N PHE A 246 2.08 12.45 -0.35
CA PHE A 246 2.29 12.44 -1.80
C PHE A 246 0.99 11.97 -2.47
N TRP A 247 0.31 12.85 -3.18
CA TRP A 247 -0.99 12.53 -3.79
C TRP A 247 -0.90 12.35 -5.29
N GLY A 248 -1.37 11.21 -5.77
CA GLY A 248 -1.49 10.84 -7.20
C GLY A 248 -0.62 9.65 -7.57
N ASP A 249 -1.03 8.91 -8.61
CA ASP A 249 -0.23 7.81 -9.17
C ASP A 249 1.16 8.28 -9.62
N ASP A 250 1.24 9.48 -10.12
CA ASP A 250 2.47 10.12 -10.60
C ASP A 250 3.40 10.62 -9.47
N ARG A 251 3.03 10.40 -8.20
CA ARG A 251 3.86 10.69 -7.02
C ARG A 251 4.40 9.42 -6.35
N LEU A 252 4.13 8.24 -6.91
CA LEU A 252 4.64 6.99 -6.33
C LEU A 252 6.16 6.97 -6.27
N GLU A 253 6.83 7.32 -7.35
CA GLU A 253 8.29 7.33 -7.42
C GLU A 253 8.91 8.41 -6.52
N ASP A 254 8.21 9.54 -6.34
CA ASP A 254 8.60 10.59 -5.39
C ASP A 254 8.50 10.07 -3.94
N ALA A 255 7.42 9.40 -3.58
CA ALA A 255 7.24 8.79 -2.26
C ALA A 255 8.31 7.71 -1.97
N VAL A 256 8.63 6.88 -2.97
CA VAL A 256 9.74 5.90 -2.88
C VAL A 256 11.08 6.60 -2.65
N SER A 257 11.36 7.65 -3.44
CA SER A 257 12.58 8.45 -3.26
C SER A 257 12.67 9.04 -1.86
N TRP A 258 11.54 9.57 -1.37
CA TRP A 258 11.47 10.16 -0.03
C TRP A 258 11.66 9.11 1.07
N ALA A 259 11.06 7.94 0.94
CA ALA A 259 11.22 6.83 1.88
C ALA A 259 12.68 6.37 2.00
N LEU A 260 13.40 6.32 0.88
CA LEU A 260 14.78 5.83 0.84
C LEU A 260 15.82 6.87 1.21
N ARG A 261 15.59 8.16 0.90
CA ARG A 261 16.60 9.21 0.93
C ARG A 261 16.22 10.45 1.77
N GLY A 262 14.94 10.61 2.12
CA GLY A 262 14.43 11.84 2.73
C GLY A 262 14.47 13.06 1.79
N SER A 263 14.55 12.81 0.48
CA SER A 263 14.55 13.85 -0.56
C SER A 263 14.04 13.29 -1.87
N LEU A 264 13.58 14.16 -2.78
CA LEU A 264 13.24 13.76 -4.14
C LEU A 264 14.50 13.40 -4.92
N ALA A 265 14.39 12.51 -5.90
CA ALA A 265 15.48 12.25 -6.82
C ALA A 265 15.77 13.53 -7.64
N PRO A 266 17.03 13.87 -7.88
CA PRO A 266 17.35 14.93 -8.85
C PRO A 266 16.89 14.51 -10.25
N ILE A 267 16.43 15.51 -11.01
CA ILE A 267 16.02 15.35 -12.42
C ILE A 267 17.27 15.14 -13.27
#